data_847220ac1bc6a8eaf65d3060cab8e11f
#
_entry.id   847220ac1bc6a8eaf65d3060cab8e11f
#
_cell.length_a   1.000
_cell.length_b   1.000
_cell.length_c   1.000
_cell.angle_alpha   90.00
_cell.angle_beta   90.00
_cell.angle_gamma   90.00
#
_symmetry.space_group_name_H-M   'P 1'
#
loop_
_entity.id
_entity.type
_entity.pdbx_description
1 polymer ?
#
loop_
_entity_poly.entity_id
_entity_poly.type
_entity_poly.pdbx_seq_one_letter_code
_entity_poly.pdbx_strand_id
1 'polypeptide(L)'
;MNVIVIVNDTFRWDHLGCNGNTWIQTPNLDRLAKEGALFDQCYSEGLPTVPARTTFFTGRSTFPFRGCQRLEPTDVVLAEVLWNRAVHSALITDVYHLHKPTMAFERGFDFTKHIRGHEGDPFVVDDSIKVDVDRYYKGDGKDKSVKAQLTQYLKNIHDRKGEEDTFVARVLTEGVRWLEEQKKKDNLFLWLDC
;
A
#
# COMPACT_ATOMS: atom_id res chain seq x y z
N MET A 1 -19.07 -0.39 -14.80
CA MET A 1 -17.62 -0.19 -15.09
C MET A 1 -16.84 -0.64 -13.88
N ASN A 2 -15.79 -1.43 -14.07
CA ASN A 2 -14.93 -1.89 -12.98
C ASN A 2 -13.61 -1.08 -13.00
N VAL A 3 -13.14 -0.66 -11.85
CA VAL A 3 -11.89 0.09 -11.70
C VAL A 3 -11.01 -0.61 -10.66
N ILE A 4 -9.76 -0.86 -11.03
CA ILE A 4 -8.73 -1.39 -10.14
C ILE A 4 -7.61 -0.37 -10.05
N VAL A 5 -7.29 0.05 -8.83
CA VAL A 5 -6.14 0.91 -8.54
C VAL A 5 -5.10 0.06 -7.81
N ILE A 6 -3.86 0.08 -8.29
CA ILE A 6 -2.73 -0.58 -7.65
C ILE A 6 -1.69 0.49 -7.35
N VAL A 7 -1.38 0.66 -6.07
CA VAL A 7 -0.34 1.59 -5.61
C VAL A 7 0.81 0.76 -5.03
N ASN A 8 1.99 0.91 -5.62
CA ASN A 8 3.22 0.31 -5.10
C ASN A 8 4.03 1.41 -4.42
N ASP A 9 4.10 1.38 -3.09
CA ASP A 9 4.87 2.35 -2.32
C ASP A 9 6.37 2.15 -2.54
N THR A 10 7.13 3.25 -2.55
CA THR A 10 8.59 3.27 -2.76
C THR A 10 9.11 2.53 -3.99
N PHE A 11 8.25 2.19 -4.94
CA PHE A 11 8.66 1.55 -6.18
C PHE A 11 9.35 2.56 -7.11
N ARG A 12 10.62 2.36 -7.37
CA ARG A 12 11.43 3.31 -8.14
C ARG A 12 11.07 3.27 -9.63
N TRP A 13 10.87 4.44 -10.22
CA TRP A 13 10.58 4.63 -11.64
C TRP A 13 11.65 3.99 -12.55
N ASP A 14 12.92 4.13 -12.20
CA ASP A 14 14.06 3.62 -12.95
C ASP A 14 14.28 2.09 -12.80
N HIS A 15 13.41 1.39 -12.08
CA HIS A 15 13.43 -0.07 -11.91
C HIS A 15 12.41 -0.79 -12.81
N LEU A 16 11.71 -0.05 -13.67
CA LEU A 16 10.77 -0.61 -14.66
C LEU A 16 11.46 -0.85 -16.00
N GLY A 17 11.22 -2.01 -16.62
CA GLY A 17 11.71 -2.32 -17.97
C GLY A 17 11.17 -1.34 -19.02
N CYS A 18 9.88 -0.97 -18.94
CA CYS A 18 9.28 0.03 -19.83
C CYS A 18 9.91 1.42 -19.71
N ASN A 19 10.64 1.70 -18.63
CA ASN A 19 11.40 2.94 -18.42
C ASN A 19 12.90 2.77 -18.69
N GLY A 20 13.30 1.67 -19.32
CA GLY A 20 14.68 1.42 -19.77
C GLY A 20 15.56 0.63 -18.78
N ASN A 21 15.02 0.08 -17.71
CA ASN A 21 15.77 -0.83 -16.85
C ASN A 21 16.08 -2.14 -17.59
N THR A 22 17.35 -2.57 -17.57
CA THR A 22 17.83 -3.76 -18.30
C THR A 22 18.14 -4.94 -17.42
N TRP A 23 18.20 -4.77 -16.11
CA TRP A 23 18.61 -5.82 -15.18
C TRP A 23 17.47 -6.32 -14.26
N ILE A 24 16.48 -5.47 -13.96
CA ILE A 24 15.25 -5.88 -13.28
C ILE A 24 14.21 -6.33 -14.32
N GLN A 25 13.60 -7.47 -14.08
CA GLN A 25 12.60 -8.03 -14.98
C GLN A 25 11.19 -7.65 -14.48
N THR A 26 10.47 -6.83 -15.26
CA THR A 26 9.09 -6.39 -14.95
C THR A 26 8.10 -6.72 -16.08
N PRO A 27 8.06 -7.99 -16.57
CA PRO A 27 7.38 -8.33 -17.83
C PRO A 27 5.87 -8.03 -17.81
N ASN A 28 5.21 -8.16 -16.67
CA ASN A 28 3.77 -7.89 -16.56
C ASN A 28 3.47 -6.37 -16.57
N LEU A 29 4.30 -5.57 -15.89
CA LEU A 29 4.18 -4.11 -15.92
C LEU A 29 4.57 -3.54 -17.27
N ASP A 30 5.60 -4.09 -17.92
CA ASP A 30 6.01 -3.72 -19.28
C ASP A 30 4.92 -4.02 -20.30
N ARG A 31 4.23 -5.16 -20.16
CA ARG A 31 3.07 -5.49 -21.00
C ARG A 31 1.92 -4.51 -20.75
N LEU A 32 1.59 -4.21 -19.49
CA LEU A 32 0.54 -3.27 -19.15
C LEU A 32 0.84 -1.87 -19.73
N ALA A 33 2.08 -1.40 -19.63
CA ALA A 33 2.52 -0.14 -20.22
C ALA A 33 2.38 -0.12 -21.75
N LYS A 34 2.64 -1.25 -22.42
CA LYS A 34 2.51 -1.40 -23.88
C LYS A 34 1.05 -1.45 -24.34
N GLU A 35 0.18 -2.05 -23.56
CA GLU A 35 -1.26 -2.23 -23.89
C GLU A 35 -2.12 -1.04 -23.45
N GLY A 36 -1.62 -0.23 -22.50
CA GLY A 36 -2.33 0.91 -21.91
C GLY A 36 -1.71 2.26 -22.25
N ALA A 37 -1.89 3.22 -21.33
CA ALA A 37 -1.26 4.53 -21.38
C ALA A 37 -0.16 4.63 -20.32
N LEU A 38 1.05 4.96 -20.73
CA LEU A 38 2.18 5.22 -19.85
C LEU A 38 2.32 6.74 -19.65
N PHE A 39 2.30 7.18 -18.39
CA PHE A 39 2.52 8.57 -17.99
C PHE A 39 3.96 8.70 -17.48
N ASP A 40 4.83 9.27 -18.27
CA ASP A 40 6.25 9.48 -17.95
C ASP A 40 6.51 10.75 -17.13
N GLN A 41 5.50 11.63 -17.01
CA GLN A 41 5.53 12.83 -16.17
C GLN A 41 4.28 12.87 -15.28
N CYS A 42 4.36 12.21 -14.12
CA CYS A 42 3.31 12.21 -13.12
C CYS A 42 3.84 12.85 -11.83
N TYR A 43 3.18 13.92 -11.38
CA TYR A 43 3.59 14.69 -10.21
C TYR A 43 2.68 14.42 -9.02
N SER A 44 3.26 14.14 -7.86
CA SER A 44 2.51 13.93 -6.64
C SER A 44 2.22 15.25 -5.94
N GLU A 45 0.96 15.45 -5.54
CA GLU A 45 0.50 16.60 -4.75
C GLU A 45 0.76 16.46 -3.24
N GLY A 46 1.31 15.33 -2.80
CA GLY A 46 1.63 15.08 -1.40
C GLY A 46 2.67 14.00 -1.22
N LEU A 47 3.58 14.21 -0.29
CA LEU A 47 4.63 13.27 0.11
C LEU A 47 4.85 13.36 1.63
N PRO A 48 5.28 12.29 2.30
CA PRO A 48 5.42 10.91 1.82
C PRO A 48 4.07 10.15 1.77
N THR A 49 4.03 8.90 2.17
CA THR A 49 2.90 7.95 2.05
C THR A 49 1.55 8.54 2.46
N VAL A 50 1.39 9.00 3.70
CA VAL A 50 0.09 9.46 4.23
C VAL A 50 -0.45 10.70 3.50
N PRO A 51 0.32 11.77 3.25
CA PRO A 51 -0.14 12.89 2.44
C PRO A 51 -0.53 12.49 1.02
N ALA A 52 0.25 11.61 0.36
CA ALA A 52 -0.08 11.11 -0.98
C ALA A 52 -1.43 10.37 -0.99
N ARG A 53 -1.67 9.45 -0.02
CA ARG A 53 -2.96 8.73 0.09
C ARG A 53 -4.11 9.67 0.43
N THR A 54 -3.87 10.68 1.27
CA THR A 54 -4.88 11.72 1.54
C THR A 54 -5.28 12.42 0.24
N THR A 55 -4.32 12.80 -0.59
CA THR A 55 -4.60 13.39 -1.90
C THR A 55 -5.39 12.44 -2.80
N PHE A 56 -4.99 11.17 -2.89
CA PHE A 56 -5.69 10.18 -3.71
C PHE A 56 -7.12 9.95 -3.26
N PHE A 57 -7.37 9.90 -1.95
CA PHE A 57 -8.69 9.59 -1.42
C PHE A 57 -9.63 10.80 -1.39
N THR A 58 -9.08 12.02 -1.32
CA THR A 58 -9.90 13.24 -1.20
C THR A 58 -9.91 14.09 -2.46
N GLY A 59 -8.99 13.87 -3.41
CA GLY A 59 -8.78 14.73 -4.56
C GLY A 59 -8.27 16.14 -4.22
N ARG A 60 -7.75 16.34 -3.00
CA ARG A 60 -7.26 17.65 -2.54
C ARG A 60 -5.76 17.64 -2.39
N SER A 61 -5.09 18.73 -2.80
CA SER A 61 -3.69 18.95 -2.47
C SER A 61 -3.51 19.02 -0.95
N THR A 62 -2.52 18.30 -0.44
CA THR A 62 -2.16 18.31 0.98
C THR A 62 -1.08 19.33 1.30
N PHE A 63 -0.23 19.64 0.35
CA PHE A 63 0.84 20.61 0.54
C PHE A 63 0.35 22.05 0.41
N PRO A 64 0.74 22.99 1.30
CA PRO A 64 1.58 22.82 2.50
C PRO A 64 0.77 22.60 3.79
N PHE A 65 -0.52 22.27 3.70
CA PHE A 65 -1.48 22.41 4.81
C PHE A 65 -1.57 21.17 5.70
N ARG A 66 -1.20 19.99 5.19
CA ARG A 66 -1.39 18.71 5.90
C ARG A 66 -0.14 17.85 5.82
N GLY A 67 0.26 17.32 6.97
CA GLY A 67 1.34 16.33 7.09
C GLY A 67 0.82 14.90 7.18
N CYS A 68 1.58 14.05 7.86
CA CYS A 68 1.22 12.64 8.12
C CYS A 68 0.16 12.56 9.23
N GLN A 69 -1.08 12.93 8.90
CA GLN A 69 -2.21 12.92 9.82
C GLN A 69 -3.37 12.08 9.28
N ARG A 70 -4.32 11.76 10.14
CA ARG A 70 -5.55 11.05 9.77
C ARG A 70 -6.38 11.81 8.74
N LEU A 71 -7.29 11.10 8.08
CA LEU A 71 -8.40 11.74 7.39
C LEU A 71 -9.29 12.48 8.41
N GLU A 72 -9.60 13.73 8.12
CA GLU A 72 -10.46 14.52 8.98
C GLU A 72 -11.94 14.14 8.78
N PRO A 73 -12.78 14.25 9.81
CA PRO A 73 -14.22 13.93 9.68
C PRO A 73 -14.94 14.71 8.59
N THR A 74 -14.43 15.90 8.26
CA THR A 74 -14.98 16.80 7.23
C THR A 74 -14.44 16.51 5.83
N ASP A 75 -13.49 15.61 5.66
CA ASP A 75 -13.01 15.24 4.34
C ASP A 75 -14.08 14.47 3.58
N VAL A 76 -14.30 14.86 2.34
CA VAL A 76 -15.08 14.07 1.39
C VAL A 76 -14.14 13.01 0.80
N VAL A 77 -14.44 11.76 1.06
CA VAL A 77 -13.60 10.63 0.64
C VAL A 77 -14.20 9.94 -0.58
N LEU A 78 -13.36 9.62 -1.56
CA LEU A 78 -13.79 8.97 -2.80
C LEU A 78 -14.65 7.72 -2.54
N ALA A 79 -14.24 6.87 -1.60
CA ALA A 79 -14.99 5.64 -1.30
C ALA A 79 -16.40 5.94 -0.77
N GLU A 80 -16.61 7.00 0.03
CA GLU A 80 -17.94 7.43 0.47
C GLU A 80 -18.80 7.93 -0.70
N VAL A 81 -18.19 8.65 -1.64
CA VAL A 81 -18.88 9.10 -2.86
C VAL A 81 -19.31 7.92 -3.71
N LEU A 82 -18.45 6.91 -3.84
CA LEU A 82 -18.73 5.68 -4.58
C LEU A 82 -19.82 4.84 -3.89
N TRP A 83 -19.78 4.72 -2.57
CA TRP A 83 -20.81 4.09 -1.77
C TRP A 83 -22.20 4.67 -2.08
N ASN A 84 -22.32 6.00 -2.09
CA ASN A 84 -23.56 6.70 -2.41
C ASN A 84 -24.02 6.51 -3.88
N ARG A 85 -23.20 5.91 -4.72
CA ARG A 85 -23.49 5.59 -6.12
C ARG A 85 -23.65 4.08 -6.36
N ALA A 86 -23.80 3.29 -5.30
CA ALA A 86 -23.92 1.84 -5.33
C ALA A 86 -22.74 1.14 -6.09
N VAL A 87 -21.55 1.70 -5.97
CA VAL A 87 -20.31 1.05 -6.41
C VAL A 87 -19.80 0.18 -5.27
N HIS A 88 -19.61 -1.11 -5.51
CA HIS A 88 -19.08 -2.01 -4.52
C HIS A 88 -17.57 -1.91 -4.44
N SER A 89 -17.04 -1.59 -3.28
CA SER A 89 -15.64 -1.16 -3.12
C SER A 89 -14.85 -1.98 -2.11
N ALA A 90 -13.56 -2.17 -2.39
CA ALA A 90 -12.63 -2.82 -1.48
C ALA A 90 -11.31 -2.08 -1.36
N LEU A 91 -10.77 -2.03 -0.14
CA LEU A 91 -9.40 -1.63 0.17
C LEU A 91 -8.64 -2.83 0.74
N ILE A 92 -7.59 -3.25 0.05
CA ILE A 92 -6.69 -4.32 0.52
C ILE A 92 -5.27 -3.76 0.53
N THR A 93 -4.63 -3.77 1.68
CA THR A 93 -3.33 -3.11 1.84
C THR A 93 -2.48 -3.74 2.94
N ASP A 94 -1.17 -3.65 2.82
CA ASP A 94 -0.21 -3.93 3.88
C ASP A 94 0.33 -2.66 4.56
N VAL A 95 -0.02 -1.48 4.03
CA VAL A 95 0.45 -0.20 4.53
C VAL A 95 -0.11 0.07 5.93
N TYR A 96 0.73 -0.10 6.95
CA TYR A 96 0.33 0.05 8.35
C TYR A 96 -0.27 1.42 8.66
N HIS A 97 0.25 2.48 8.04
CA HIS A 97 -0.23 3.85 8.24
C HIS A 97 -1.70 4.05 7.88
N LEU A 98 -2.25 3.27 6.95
CA LEU A 98 -3.66 3.35 6.56
C LEU A 98 -4.60 2.68 7.59
N HIS A 99 -4.10 1.65 8.28
CA HIS A 99 -4.85 0.88 9.28
C HIS A 99 -4.50 1.17 10.73
N LYS A 100 -3.48 1.98 10.96
CA LYS A 100 -3.15 2.42 12.30
C LYS A 100 -4.39 3.05 12.97
N PRO A 101 -4.67 2.73 14.24
CA PRO A 101 -5.85 3.26 14.92
C PRO A 101 -6.03 4.76 14.72
N THR A 102 -7.25 5.17 14.44
CA THR A 102 -7.67 6.57 14.23
C THR A 102 -7.29 7.21 12.89
N MET A 103 -6.60 6.54 11.97
CA MET A 103 -6.21 7.12 10.68
C MET A 103 -7.38 7.24 9.69
N ALA A 104 -8.39 6.38 9.80
CA ALA A 104 -9.68 6.44 9.10
C ALA A 104 -9.61 6.36 7.56
N PHE A 105 -8.57 5.75 6.98
CA PHE A 105 -8.46 5.58 5.52
C PHE A 105 -9.39 4.49 4.98
N GLU A 106 -9.89 3.60 5.84
CA GLU A 106 -10.87 2.57 5.49
C GLU A 106 -12.29 3.12 5.27
N ARG A 107 -12.51 4.38 5.60
CA ARG A 107 -13.82 5.03 5.58
C ARG A 107 -14.45 5.03 4.19
N GLY A 108 -15.67 4.51 4.10
CA GLY A 108 -16.46 4.45 2.86
C GLY A 108 -16.26 3.20 2.02
N PHE A 109 -15.26 2.37 2.29
CA PHE A 109 -15.12 1.08 1.61
C PHE A 109 -16.09 0.04 2.19
N ASP A 110 -16.73 -0.77 1.31
CA ASP A 110 -17.59 -1.89 1.74
C ASP A 110 -16.80 -3.02 2.38
N PHE A 111 -15.61 -3.26 1.86
CA PHE A 111 -14.72 -4.30 2.34
C PHE A 111 -13.33 -3.75 2.56
N THR A 112 -12.72 -4.10 3.68
CA THR A 112 -11.33 -3.74 3.96
C THR A 112 -10.57 -4.96 4.46
N LYS A 113 -9.33 -5.13 3.97
CA LYS A 113 -8.42 -6.16 4.47
C LYS A 113 -7.02 -5.61 4.66
N HIS A 114 -6.55 -5.71 5.89
CA HIS A 114 -5.18 -5.36 6.24
C HIS A 114 -4.31 -6.61 6.30
N ILE A 115 -3.27 -6.65 5.47
CA ILE A 115 -2.21 -7.66 5.53
C ILE A 115 -1.20 -7.19 6.57
N ARG A 116 -1.31 -7.76 7.78
CA ARG A 116 -0.54 -7.34 8.94
C ARG A 116 0.95 -7.67 8.84
N GLY A 117 1.78 -6.82 9.45
CA GLY A 117 3.20 -7.07 9.70
C GLY A 117 4.18 -6.23 8.90
N HIS A 118 3.71 -5.40 7.98
CA HIS A 118 4.59 -4.50 7.23
C HIS A 118 5.08 -3.35 8.11
N GLU A 119 6.24 -2.79 7.77
CA GLU A 119 6.90 -1.70 8.52
C GLU A 119 7.08 -2.01 10.01
N GLY A 120 6.64 -1.09 10.87
CA GLY A 120 6.68 -1.22 12.33
C GLY A 120 5.36 -1.69 12.94
N ASP A 121 4.48 -2.34 12.17
CA ASP A 121 3.22 -2.88 12.68
C ASP A 121 3.50 -3.85 13.85
N PRO A 122 2.99 -3.62 15.07
CA PRO A 122 3.20 -4.51 16.22
C PRO A 122 2.35 -5.78 16.08
N PHE A 123 2.60 -6.58 15.05
CA PHE A 123 1.84 -7.78 14.74
C PHE A 123 2.36 -8.98 15.53
N VAL A 124 3.65 -9.27 15.44
CA VAL A 124 4.30 -10.35 16.19
C VAL A 124 5.00 -9.73 17.41
N VAL A 125 4.43 -9.94 18.60
CA VAL A 125 4.93 -9.34 19.87
C VAL A 125 5.66 -10.35 20.75
N ASP A 126 5.99 -11.54 20.22
CA ASP A 126 6.70 -12.58 20.94
C ASP A 126 8.18 -12.20 21.15
N ASP A 127 8.60 -12.07 22.40
CA ASP A 127 9.99 -11.72 22.75
C ASP A 127 10.96 -12.91 22.73
N SER A 128 10.45 -14.13 22.56
CA SER A 128 11.28 -15.31 22.33
C SER A 128 11.91 -15.33 20.94
N ILE A 129 11.28 -14.67 19.95
CA ILE A 129 11.77 -14.56 18.60
C ILE A 129 12.97 -13.61 18.57
N LYS A 130 14.16 -14.18 18.35
CA LYS A 130 15.40 -13.41 18.24
C LYS A 130 15.70 -13.12 16.77
N VAL A 131 16.00 -11.87 16.46
CA VAL A 131 16.32 -11.40 15.12
C VAL A 131 17.69 -10.72 15.10
N ASP A 132 18.46 -10.96 14.05
CA ASP A 132 19.76 -10.32 13.85
C ASP A 132 19.57 -9.00 13.09
N VAL A 133 19.31 -7.94 13.85
CA VAL A 133 19.07 -6.59 13.28
C VAL A 133 20.35 -6.03 12.66
N ASP A 134 21.51 -6.32 13.26
CA ASP A 134 22.80 -5.72 12.85
C ASP A 134 23.26 -6.23 11.48
N ARG A 135 22.75 -7.39 11.04
CA ARG A 135 22.93 -7.88 9.68
C ARG A 135 22.36 -6.92 8.63
N TYR A 136 21.24 -6.26 8.93
CA TYR A 136 20.48 -5.44 7.99
C TYR A 136 20.67 -3.94 8.24
N TYR A 137 20.84 -3.54 9.50
CA TYR A 137 21.02 -2.15 9.88
C TYR A 137 22.47 -1.71 9.64
N LYS A 138 22.68 -0.79 8.69
CA LYS A 138 24.00 -0.25 8.32
C LYS A 138 24.18 1.22 8.73
N GLY A 139 23.27 1.77 9.52
CA GLY A 139 23.37 3.13 10.06
C GLY A 139 24.39 3.28 11.18
N ASP A 140 24.63 4.51 11.59
CA ASP A 140 25.59 4.88 12.64
C ASP A 140 25.13 4.56 14.09
N GLY A 141 24.00 3.89 14.24
CA GLY A 141 23.41 3.51 15.52
C GLY A 141 22.71 4.63 16.28
N LYS A 142 22.70 5.85 15.76
CA LYS A 142 22.08 6.99 16.46
C LYS A 142 20.57 6.99 16.37
N ASP A 143 20.00 6.50 15.28
CA ASP A 143 18.57 6.42 15.10
C ASP A 143 17.99 5.12 15.70
N LYS A 144 17.65 5.22 16.99
CA LYS A 144 17.04 4.10 17.72
C LYS A 144 15.63 3.75 17.19
N SER A 145 14.92 4.70 16.59
CA SER A 145 13.57 4.48 16.08
C SER A 145 13.59 3.58 14.84
N VAL A 146 14.50 3.82 13.93
CA VAL A 146 14.70 2.99 12.73
C VAL A 146 15.13 1.58 13.12
N LYS A 147 16.05 1.44 14.09
CA LYS A 147 16.46 0.11 14.57
C LYS A 147 15.31 -0.66 15.22
N ALA A 148 14.47 0.02 16.01
CA ALA A 148 13.30 -0.59 16.63
C ALA A 148 12.25 -1.02 15.57
N GLN A 149 11.99 -0.18 14.58
CA GLN A 149 11.08 -0.51 13.47
C GLN A 149 11.59 -1.71 12.68
N LEU A 150 12.88 -1.74 12.35
CA LEU A 150 13.49 -2.87 11.66
C LEU A 150 13.43 -4.15 12.49
N THR A 151 13.63 -4.06 13.81
CA THR A 151 13.48 -5.20 14.73
C THR A 151 12.07 -5.77 14.66
N GLN A 152 11.06 -4.88 14.72
CA GLN A 152 9.66 -5.29 14.63
C GLN A 152 9.34 -5.93 13.28
N TYR A 153 9.80 -5.32 12.19
CA TYR A 153 9.65 -5.86 10.83
C TYR A 153 10.26 -7.27 10.70
N LEU A 154 11.49 -7.47 11.18
CA LEU A 154 12.15 -8.77 11.15
C LEU A 154 11.44 -9.83 12.00
N LYS A 155 10.86 -9.45 13.14
CA LYS A 155 9.98 -10.33 13.92
C LYS A 155 8.74 -10.72 13.12
N ASN A 156 8.14 -9.77 12.42
CA ASN A 156 6.90 -9.99 11.64
C ASN A 156 7.10 -10.97 10.47
N ILE A 157 8.32 -11.06 9.94
CA ILE A 157 8.65 -11.91 8.79
C ILE A 157 9.48 -13.14 9.16
N HIS A 158 9.59 -13.47 10.45
CA HIS A 158 10.50 -14.53 10.93
C HIS A 158 10.21 -15.92 10.34
N ASP A 159 8.97 -16.19 9.96
CA ASP A 159 8.48 -17.45 9.40
C ASP A 159 8.33 -17.44 7.87
N ARG A 160 8.71 -16.34 7.21
CA ARG A 160 8.66 -16.24 5.74
C ARG A 160 9.54 -17.30 5.09
N LYS A 161 8.98 -18.03 4.11
CA LYS A 161 9.66 -19.11 3.39
C LYS A 161 9.87 -18.81 1.92
N GLY A 162 8.93 -18.13 1.27
CA GLY A 162 8.95 -17.89 -0.16
C GLY A 162 8.43 -16.53 -0.57
N GLU A 163 8.35 -16.31 -1.88
CA GLU A 163 7.85 -15.08 -2.47
C GLU A 163 6.36 -14.85 -2.15
N GLU A 164 5.60 -15.94 -2.11
CA GLU A 164 4.17 -15.93 -1.77
C GLU A 164 3.87 -15.40 -0.36
N ASP A 165 4.86 -15.46 0.54
CA ASP A 165 4.73 -14.92 1.91
C ASP A 165 5.05 -13.43 1.98
N THR A 166 5.47 -12.81 0.87
CA THR A 166 5.71 -11.37 0.86
C THR A 166 4.40 -10.60 1.02
N PHE A 167 4.46 -9.43 1.62
CA PHE A 167 3.27 -8.61 1.85
C PHE A 167 2.61 -8.25 0.52
N VAL A 168 3.39 -7.82 -0.47
CA VAL A 168 2.93 -7.52 -1.83
C VAL A 168 2.20 -8.71 -2.47
N ALA A 169 2.80 -9.92 -2.43
CA ALA A 169 2.17 -11.12 -2.99
C ALA A 169 0.83 -11.42 -2.29
N ARG A 170 0.77 -11.25 -0.98
CA ARG A 170 -0.45 -11.47 -0.19
C ARG A 170 -1.53 -10.43 -0.50
N VAL A 171 -1.16 -9.14 -0.65
CA VAL A 171 -2.11 -8.08 -1.07
C VAL A 171 -2.70 -8.41 -2.43
N LEU A 172 -1.86 -8.72 -3.42
CA LEU A 172 -2.30 -9.05 -4.77
C LEU A 172 -3.15 -10.33 -4.82
N THR A 173 -2.76 -11.38 -4.09
CA THR A 173 -3.52 -12.63 -3.99
C THR A 173 -4.91 -12.39 -3.40
N GLU A 174 -5.01 -11.60 -2.34
CA GLU A 174 -6.30 -11.24 -1.76
C GLU A 174 -7.15 -10.38 -2.71
N GLY A 175 -6.51 -9.50 -3.48
CA GLY A 175 -7.20 -8.73 -4.53
C GLY A 175 -7.81 -9.63 -5.60
N VAL A 176 -7.05 -10.60 -6.09
CA VAL A 176 -7.56 -11.60 -7.05
C VAL A 176 -8.71 -12.40 -6.45
N ARG A 177 -8.56 -12.88 -5.22
CA ARG A 177 -9.61 -13.63 -4.52
C ARG A 177 -10.91 -12.81 -4.41
N TRP A 178 -10.81 -11.56 -3.98
CA TRP A 178 -11.97 -10.68 -3.87
C TRP A 178 -12.66 -10.48 -5.22
N LEU A 179 -11.89 -10.28 -6.32
CA LEU A 179 -12.46 -10.15 -7.67
C LEU A 179 -13.17 -11.43 -8.13
N GLU A 180 -12.61 -12.59 -7.84
CA GLU A 180 -13.24 -13.87 -8.16
C GLU A 180 -14.57 -14.09 -7.42
N GLU A 181 -14.65 -13.67 -6.15
CA GLU A 181 -15.88 -13.68 -5.37
C GLU A 181 -16.94 -12.73 -5.95
N GLN A 182 -16.51 -11.63 -6.58
CA GLN A 182 -17.39 -10.61 -7.17
C GLN A 182 -17.64 -10.77 -8.68
N LYS A 183 -17.21 -11.86 -9.31
CA LYS A 183 -17.22 -12.04 -10.78
C LYS A 183 -18.57 -11.87 -11.49
N LYS A 184 -19.69 -11.87 -10.74
CA LYS A 184 -21.04 -11.62 -11.27
C LYS A 184 -21.54 -10.20 -11.04
N LYS A 185 -20.73 -9.33 -10.44
CA LYS A 185 -21.08 -7.92 -10.17
C LYS A 185 -20.42 -6.98 -11.14
N ASP A 186 -21.15 -5.97 -11.53
CA ASP A 186 -20.66 -4.77 -12.20
C ASP A 186 -20.48 -3.63 -11.19
N ASN A 187 -19.80 -2.59 -11.58
CA ASN A 187 -19.51 -1.41 -10.77
C ASN A 187 -18.67 -1.76 -9.53
N LEU A 188 -17.49 -2.34 -9.77
CA LEU A 188 -16.51 -2.65 -8.74
C LEU A 188 -15.42 -1.57 -8.69
N PHE A 189 -14.99 -1.24 -7.49
CA PHE A 189 -13.82 -0.41 -7.21
C PHE A 189 -12.89 -1.13 -6.25
N LEU A 190 -11.73 -1.55 -6.74
CA LEU A 190 -10.72 -2.24 -5.93
C LEU A 190 -9.49 -1.34 -5.79
N TRP A 191 -9.11 -1.08 -4.56
CA TRP A 191 -7.85 -0.40 -4.23
C TRP A 191 -6.89 -1.37 -3.56
N LEU A 192 -5.76 -1.62 -4.22
CA LEU A 192 -4.63 -2.41 -3.70
C LEU A 192 -3.48 -1.45 -3.39
N ASP A 193 -2.96 -1.49 -2.17
CA ASP A 193 -1.89 -0.60 -1.72
C ASP A 193 -0.81 -1.42 -0.99
N CYS A 194 0.41 -1.45 -1.52
CA CYS A 194 1.52 -2.27 -1.02
C CYS A 194 2.88 -1.59 -1.16
#